data_3640ad9ef906386f5185c887cd81cfae
#
_entry.id   3640ad9ef906386f5185c887cd81cfae
#
_cell.length_a   1.000
_cell.length_b   1.000
_cell.length_c   1.000
_cell.angle_alpha   90.00
_cell.angle_beta   90.00
_cell.angle_gamma   90.00
#
_symmetry.space_group_name_H-M   'P 1'
#
loop_
_entity.id
_entity.type
_entity.pdbx_description
1 polymer ?
#
loop_
_entity_poly.entity_id
_entity_poly.type
_entity_poly.pdbx_seq_one_letter_code
_entity_poly.pdbx_strand_id
1 'polypeptide(L)'
;MLAWWGLWAYASPAHFFAVFPGFGQHWTAAYPPFNEHLTSDLGATFLTLAVLLAAPAVRYRRSVARLALLGVLVFDTLHLVFHTARHGTLGDGPLLASLAILAGGVLLPLAGLALLPPDRQ
;
A
#
# COMPACT_ATOMS: atom_id res chain seq x y z
N MET A 1 -2.71 7.91 4.57
CA MET A 1 -2.89 7.42 3.18
C MET A 1 -3.47 6.01 3.18
N LEU A 2 -2.82 4.97 3.74
CA LEU A 2 -3.34 3.59 3.78
C LEU A 2 -4.74 3.46 4.39
N ALA A 3 -5.03 4.13 5.51
CA ALA A 3 -6.35 4.09 6.13
C ALA A 3 -7.46 4.63 5.20
N TRP A 4 -7.17 5.73 4.47
CA TRP A 4 -8.12 6.30 3.52
C TRP A 4 -8.35 5.37 2.33
N TRP A 5 -7.29 4.87 1.70
CA TRP A 5 -7.41 3.93 0.59
C TRP A 5 -8.08 2.61 1.01
N GLY A 6 -7.76 2.14 2.21
CA GLY A 6 -8.36 0.94 2.76
C GLY A 6 -9.86 1.10 2.99
N LEU A 7 -10.28 2.21 3.60
CA LEU A 7 -11.70 2.50 3.81
C LEU A 7 -12.44 2.64 2.47
N TRP A 8 -11.84 3.35 1.51
CA TRP A 8 -12.43 3.54 0.19
C TRP A 8 -12.59 2.21 -0.57
N ALA A 9 -11.53 1.40 -0.65
CA ALA A 9 -11.58 0.11 -1.33
C ALA A 9 -12.56 -0.86 -0.67
N TYR A 10 -12.70 -0.81 0.67
CA TYR A 10 -13.61 -1.67 1.40
C TYR A 10 -15.07 -1.22 1.31
N ALA A 11 -15.33 0.08 1.48
CA ALA A 11 -16.70 0.61 1.50
C ALA A 11 -17.30 0.87 0.11
N SER A 12 -16.46 1.05 -0.91
CA SER A 12 -16.90 1.34 -2.28
C SER A 12 -15.97 0.68 -3.30
N PRO A 13 -15.90 -0.66 -3.34
CA PRO A 13 -14.91 -1.39 -4.12
C PRO A 13 -15.01 -1.14 -5.63
N ALA A 14 -16.21 -1.04 -6.17
CA ALA A 14 -16.42 -0.75 -7.60
C ALA A 14 -15.90 0.63 -7.98
N HIS A 15 -16.16 1.65 -7.15
CA HIS A 15 -15.68 3.00 -7.39
C HIS A 15 -14.15 3.08 -7.22
N PHE A 16 -13.62 2.46 -6.17
CA PHE A 16 -12.16 2.37 -6.00
C PHE A 16 -11.50 1.73 -7.21
N PHE A 17 -12.00 0.58 -7.65
CA PHE A 17 -11.46 -0.12 -8.82
C PHE A 17 -11.48 0.75 -10.07
N ALA A 18 -12.58 1.48 -10.31
CA ALA A 18 -12.74 2.27 -11.53
C ALA A 18 -11.83 3.49 -11.61
N VAL A 19 -11.54 4.16 -10.47
CA VAL A 19 -10.93 5.51 -10.50
C VAL A 19 -9.68 5.69 -9.63
N PHE A 20 -9.18 4.62 -8.98
CA PHE A 20 -7.97 4.72 -8.15
C PHE A 20 -6.74 5.08 -9.01
N PRO A 21 -5.84 5.94 -8.55
CA PRO A 21 -5.79 6.66 -7.27
C PRO A 21 -6.56 7.99 -7.26
N GLY A 22 -7.38 8.26 -8.22
CA GLY A 22 -8.06 9.53 -8.47
C GLY A 22 -7.31 10.38 -9.50
N PHE A 23 -7.64 11.68 -9.59
CA PHE A 23 -6.98 12.65 -10.47
C PHE A 23 -6.99 12.26 -11.95
N GLY A 24 -8.05 11.59 -12.43
CA GLY A 24 -8.16 11.11 -13.80
C GLY A 24 -7.32 9.85 -14.12
N GLN A 25 -6.71 9.24 -13.11
CA GLN A 25 -5.99 7.98 -13.25
C GLN A 25 -6.96 6.79 -13.06
N HIS A 26 -6.60 5.64 -13.62
CA HIS A 26 -7.40 4.41 -13.59
C HIS A 26 -6.52 3.18 -13.38
N TRP A 27 -5.63 3.22 -12.37
CA TRP A 27 -4.57 2.21 -12.22
C TRP A 27 -5.09 0.82 -11.91
N THR A 28 -6.11 0.72 -11.04
CA THR A 28 -6.72 -0.58 -10.72
C THR A 28 -7.56 -1.12 -11.87
N ALA A 29 -8.27 -0.24 -12.61
CA ALA A 29 -9.05 -0.63 -13.77
C ALA A 29 -8.19 -1.15 -14.95
N ALA A 30 -6.90 -0.89 -14.94
CA ALA A 30 -5.95 -1.44 -15.90
C ALA A 30 -5.73 -2.97 -15.75
N TYR A 31 -6.27 -3.58 -14.68
CA TYR A 31 -6.17 -5.03 -14.38
C TYR A 31 -7.55 -5.68 -14.31
N PRO A 32 -8.31 -5.75 -15.43
CA PRO A 32 -9.62 -6.38 -15.46
C PRO A 32 -9.53 -7.92 -15.33
N PRO A 33 -10.65 -8.61 -14.96
CA PRO A 33 -11.94 -8.02 -14.62
C PRO A 33 -12.02 -7.50 -13.18
N PHE A 34 -12.97 -6.60 -12.91
CA PHE A 34 -13.31 -6.21 -11.54
C PHE A 34 -13.74 -7.43 -10.71
N ASN A 35 -13.24 -7.51 -9.49
CA ASN A 35 -13.65 -8.50 -8.52
C ASN A 35 -13.88 -7.82 -7.18
N GLU A 36 -15.14 -7.74 -6.75
CA GLU A 36 -15.56 -7.04 -5.54
C GLU A 36 -14.88 -7.63 -4.30
N HIS A 37 -14.86 -8.95 -4.18
CA HIS A 37 -14.24 -9.65 -3.04
C HIS A 37 -12.75 -9.30 -2.93
N LEU A 38 -12.00 -9.46 -4.01
CA LEU A 38 -10.56 -9.15 -3.99
C LEU A 38 -10.29 -7.66 -3.74
N THR A 39 -11.11 -6.76 -4.26
CA THR A 39 -10.95 -5.32 -4.01
C THR A 39 -11.26 -4.96 -2.54
N SER A 40 -12.27 -5.58 -1.96
CA SER A 40 -12.60 -5.42 -0.53
C SER A 40 -11.51 -6.01 0.37
N ASP A 41 -10.94 -7.16 0.02
CA ASP A 41 -9.82 -7.78 0.74
C ASP A 41 -8.56 -6.90 0.68
N LEU A 42 -8.29 -6.27 -0.46
CA LEU A 42 -7.24 -5.26 -0.57
C LEU A 42 -7.49 -4.08 0.38
N GLY A 43 -8.74 -3.62 0.46
CA GLY A 43 -9.16 -2.58 1.42
C GLY A 43 -8.91 -2.99 2.87
N ALA A 44 -9.31 -4.20 3.25
CA ALA A 44 -9.06 -4.75 4.57
C ALA A 44 -7.56 -4.89 4.87
N THR A 45 -6.76 -5.27 3.87
CA THR A 45 -5.29 -5.34 3.99
C THR A 45 -4.69 -3.97 4.27
N PHE A 46 -5.08 -2.93 3.53
CA PHE A 46 -4.62 -1.56 3.78
C PHE A 46 -5.00 -1.05 5.17
N LEU A 47 -6.22 -1.34 5.64
CA LEU A 47 -6.65 -0.98 6.99
C LEU A 47 -5.82 -1.70 8.05
N THR A 48 -5.53 -2.98 7.86
CA THR A 48 -4.67 -3.77 8.76
C THR A 48 -3.27 -3.17 8.84
N LEU A 49 -2.65 -2.85 7.71
CA LEU A 49 -1.33 -2.21 7.67
C LEU A 49 -1.35 -0.82 8.33
N ALA A 50 -2.43 -0.06 8.14
CA ALA A 50 -2.60 1.25 8.79
C ALA A 50 -2.66 1.12 10.32
N VAL A 51 -3.39 0.13 10.84
CA VAL A 51 -3.47 -0.15 12.29
C VAL A 51 -2.11 -0.58 12.84
N LEU A 52 -1.40 -1.46 12.13
CA LEU A 52 -0.06 -1.91 12.54
C LEU A 52 0.95 -0.76 12.60
N LEU A 53 0.89 0.17 11.65
CA LEU A 53 1.76 1.36 11.63
C LEU A 53 1.36 2.38 12.71
N ALA A 54 0.07 2.48 13.06
CA ALA A 54 -0.41 3.37 14.10
C ALA A 54 -0.04 2.89 15.52
N ALA A 55 0.07 1.58 15.75
CA ALA A 55 0.34 1.01 17.06
C ALA A 55 1.59 1.59 17.74
N PRO A 56 2.77 1.69 17.10
CA PRO A 56 3.95 2.30 17.72
C PRO A 56 3.85 3.82 17.86
N ALA A 57 2.94 4.49 17.14
CA ALA A 57 2.70 5.93 17.32
C ALA A 57 1.95 6.22 18.62
N VAL A 58 1.08 5.30 19.05
CA VAL A 58 0.35 5.42 20.33
C VAL A 58 1.25 5.05 21.51
N ARG A 59 1.97 3.95 21.40
CA ARG A 59 2.91 3.49 22.43
C ARG A 59 4.15 2.92 21.78
N TYR A 60 5.21 3.72 21.73
CA TYR A 60 6.44 3.34 21.08
C TYR A 60 7.09 2.13 21.75
N ARG A 61 7.29 1.08 21.00
CA ARG A 61 8.17 -0.06 21.28
C ARG A 61 8.92 -0.39 20.00
N ARG A 62 10.24 -0.42 20.06
CA ARG A 62 11.08 -0.66 18.89
C ARG A 62 10.74 -1.97 18.19
N SER A 63 10.46 -3.04 18.95
CA SER A 63 10.07 -4.35 18.40
C SER A 63 8.76 -4.28 17.63
N VAL A 64 7.76 -3.55 18.13
CA VAL A 64 6.46 -3.36 17.44
C VAL A 64 6.64 -2.51 16.18
N ALA A 65 7.39 -1.41 16.27
CA ALA A 65 7.69 -0.57 15.12
C ALA A 65 8.44 -1.34 14.03
N ARG A 66 9.44 -2.15 14.42
CA ARG A 66 10.19 -3.00 13.51
C ARG A 66 9.29 -4.04 12.81
N LEU A 67 8.42 -4.72 13.56
CA LEU A 67 7.51 -5.71 13.00
C LEU A 67 6.52 -5.07 12.02
N ALA A 68 5.94 -3.91 12.36
CA ALA A 68 5.04 -3.18 11.50
C ALA A 68 5.73 -2.76 10.18
N LEU A 69 6.94 -2.19 10.26
CA LEU A 69 7.71 -1.80 9.07
C LEU A 69 8.12 -3.00 8.21
N LEU A 70 8.46 -4.13 8.82
CA LEU A 70 8.75 -5.37 8.07
C LEU A 70 7.51 -5.88 7.35
N GLY A 71 6.33 -5.85 7.98
CA GLY A 71 5.07 -6.24 7.34
C GLY A 71 4.74 -5.36 6.12
N VAL A 72 4.89 -4.04 6.25
CA VAL A 72 4.71 -3.10 5.14
C VAL A 72 5.75 -3.37 4.04
N LEU A 73 7.01 -3.55 4.41
CA LEU A 73 8.09 -3.83 3.45
C LEU A 73 7.83 -5.09 2.63
N VAL A 74 7.37 -6.17 3.26
CA VAL A 74 7.01 -7.41 2.55
C VAL A 74 5.87 -7.15 1.57
N PHE A 75 4.80 -6.48 2.01
CA PHE A 75 3.66 -6.17 1.16
C PHE A 75 4.08 -5.31 -0.03
N ASP A 76 4.76 -4.19 0.20
CA ASP A 76 5.13 -3.24 -0.86
C ASP A 76 6.17 -3.83 -1.82
N THR A 77 7.08 -4.67 -1.33
CA THR A 77 8.05 -5.37 -2.20
C THR A 77 7.35 -6.33 -3.15
N LEU A 78 6.46 -7.18 -2.63
CA LEU A 78 5.71 -8.13 -3.48
C LEU A 78 4.78 -7.39 -4.45
N HIS A 79 4.19 -6.29 -4.01
CA HIS A 79 3.35 -5.43 -4.85
C HIS A 79 4.16 -4.79 -5.98
N LEU A 80 5.33 -4.22 -5.69
CA LEU A 80 6.24 -3.67 -6.71
C LEU A 80 6.68 -4.75 -7.69
N VAL A 81 7.09 -5.93 -7.22
CA VAL A 81 7.49 -7.07 -8.07
C VAL A 81 6.36 -7.47 -9.01
N PHE A 82 5.12 -7.54 -8.52
CA PHE A 82 3.96 -7.83 -9.36
C PHE A 82 3.81 -6.81 -10.48
N HIS A 83 3.83 -5.51 -10.14
CA HIS A 83 3.63 -4.43 -11.12
C HIS A 83 4.80 -4.25 -12.09
N THR A 84 6.01 -4.59 -11.71
CA THR A 84 7.15 -4.63 -12.66
C THR A 84 7.04 -5.77 -13.66
N ALA A 85 6.44 -6.91 -13.27
CA ALA A 85 6.23 -8.06 -14.12
C ALA A 85 4.92 -8.01 -14.92
N ARG A 86 3.92 -7.28 -14.46
CA ARG A 86 2.56 -7.24 -15.01
C ARG A 86 2.06 -5.79 -15.07
N HIS A 87 1.93 -5.25 -16.28
CA HIS A 87 1.61 -3.83 -16.48
C HIS A 87 0.11 -3.56 -16.72
N GLY A 88 -0.69 -4.61 -16.89
CA GLY A 88 -2.10 -4.45 -17.29
C GLY A 88 -2.22 -3.71 -18.63
N THR A 89 -3.15 -2.77 -18.69
CA THR A 89 -3.37 -1.91 -19.87
C THR A 89 -2.84 -0.48 -19.66
N LEU A 90 -1.95 -0.27 -18.67
CA LEU A 90 -1.37 1.05 -18.39
C LEU A 90 -0.45 1.51 -19.54
N GLY A 91 -0.62 2.76 -19.98
CA GLY A 91 0.36 3.42 -20.85
C GLY A 91 1.63 3.79 -20.06
N ASP A 92 2.70 4.17 -20.78
CA ASP A 92 4.04 4.39 -20.21
C ASP A 92 4.06 5.42 -19.07
N GLY A 93 3.38 6.55 -19.23
CA GLY A 93 3.34 7.60 -18.22
C GLY A 93 2.70 7.16 -16.90
N PRO A 94 1.43 6.69 -16.90
CA PRO A 94 0.78 6.12 -15.73
C PRO A 94 1.54 4.94 -15.12
N LEU A 95 2.13 4.08 -15.94
CA LEU A 95 2.97 2.97 -15.47
C LEU A 95 4.18 3.48 -14.69
N LEU A 96 4.94 4.40 -15.26
CA LEU A 96 6.12 4.96 -14.59
C LEU A 96 5.75 5.64 -13.28
N ALA A 97 4.65 6.40 -13.25
CA ALA A 97 4.15 7.04 -12.05
C ALA A 97 3.78 6.02 -10.97
N SER A 98 3.08 4.94 -11.35
CA SER A 98 2.69 3.88 -10.41
C SER A 98 3.92 3.17 -9.84
N LEU A 99 4.89 2.81 -10.68
CA LEU A 99 6.14 2.16 -10.24
C LEU A 99 6.98 3.06 -9.33
N ALA A 100 7.03 4.36 -9.60
CA ALA A 100 7.74 5.31 -8.73
C ALA A 100 7.11 5.39 -7.32
N ILE A 101 5.78 5.40 -7.23
CA ILE A 101 5.06 5.39 -5.95
C ILE A 101 5.27 4.06 -5.21
N LEU A 102 5.21 2.94 -5.90
CA LEU A 102 5.47 1.62 -5.32
C LEU A 102 6.91 1.47 -4.83
N ALA A 103 7.88 1.99 -5.59
CA ALA A 103 9.29 2.04 -5.15
C ALA A 103 9.44 2.89 -3.88
N GLY A 104 8.74 4.02 -3.79
CA GLY A 104 8.64 4.82 -2.57
C GLY A 104 8.09 4.02 -1.39
N GLY A 105 7.07 3.20 -1.63
CA GLY A 105 6.50 2.28 -0.65
C GLY A 105 7.52 1.30 -0.07
N VAL A 106 8.48 0.83 -0.88
CA VAL A 106 9.60 -0.04 -0.42
C VAL A 106 10.68 0.77 0.30
N LEU A 107 11.05 1.93 -0.23
CA LEU A 107 12.15 2.73 0.32
C LEU A 107 11.82 3.33 1.69
N LEU A 108 10.57 3.75 1.91
CA LEU A 108 10.15 4.36 3.17
C LEU A 108 10.28 3.40 4.38
N PRO A 109 9.76 2.17 4.34
CA PRO A 109 9.94 1.24 5.46
C PRO A 109 11.40 0.81 5.62
N LEU A 110 12.20 0.70 4.55
CA LEU A 110 13.64 0.45 4.65
C LEU A 110 14.35 1.58 5.41
N ALA A 111 14.09 2.82 5.05
CA ALA A 111 14.64 3.97 5.76
C ALA A 111 14.15 4.00 7.22
N GLY A 112 12.87 3.73 7.45
CA GLY A 112 12.30 3.61 8.79
C GLY A 112 13.03 2.57 9.64
N LEU A 113 13.28 1.37 9.09
CA LEU A 113 14.01 0.30 9.78
C LEU A 113 15.44 0.70 10.15
N ALA A 114 16.13 1.41 9.25
CA ALA A 114 17.49 1.90 9.48
C ALA A 114 17.55 2.99 10.57
N LEU A 115 16.51 3.78 10.70
CA LEU A 115 16.44 4.94 11.60
C LEU A 115 15.68 4.67 12.91
N LEU A 116 15.25 3.42 13.19
CA LEU A 116 14.50 3.11 14.42
C LEU A 116 15.28 3.47 15.67
N PRO A 117 14.78 4.39 16.50
CA PRO A 117 15.42 4.75 17.76
C PRO A 117 15.35 3.57 18.74
N PRO A 118 16.23 3.55 19.78
CA PRO A 118 16.12 2.59 20.88
C PRO A 118 14.82 2.79 21.66
N ASP A 119 14.41 1.77 22.41
CA ASP A 119 13.28 1.91 23.33
C ASP A 119 13.56 3.01 24.36
N ARG A 120 12.55 3.83 24.64
CA ARG A 120 12.64 4.81 25.74
C ARG A 120 12.63 4.04 27.08
N GLN A 121 13.65 4.27 27.87
CA GLN A 121 13.71 3.78 29.25
C GLN A 121 12.66 4.43 30.12
#